data_b60f05a720227874882350aafa354d95
#
_entry.id   b60f05a720227874882350aafa354d95
#
_cell.length_a   1.000
_cell.length_b   1.000
_cell.length_c   1.000
_cell.angle_alpha   90.00
_cell.angle_beta   90.00
_cell.angle_gamma   90.00
#
_symmetry.space_group_name_H-M   'P 1'
#
loop_
_entity.id
_entity.type
_entity.pdbx_description
1 polymer ?
#
loop_
_entity_poly.entity_id
_entity_poly.type
_entity_poly.pdbx_seq_one_letter_code
_entity_poly.pdbx_strand_id
1 'polypeptide(L)'
;MSRAFTAGKLLILNIGLCKMKFSKHILITGGAGFIGSHLVRRMVRNYPSYLIVNLDKLTYAGNLENLSDVADAPNYRFEKADICDPAALKAIFEKHHITDVIHLAAESHVDRSIEGPMEFVLTNVVGTVNLLEAARAAWQNEAGHVFHHVSTDEVYGSLGEEGLFTEQTAYDPRSPYSASKASSDHFVRA
;
A
#
# COMPACT_ATOMS: atom_id res chain seq x y z
N MET A 1 -45.46 33.93 47.26
CA MET A 1 -44.91 32.52 47.25
C MET A 1 -44.17 32.32 45.98
N SER A 2 -42.86 32.46 46.01
CA SER A 2 -41.97 32.34 44.87
C SER A 2 -41.30 30.97 44.94
N ARG A 3 -41.45 30.15 43.91
CA ARG A 3 -40.72 28.89 43.78
C ARG A 3 -39.51 29.10 42.84
N ALA A 4 -38.33 28.95 43.41
CA ALA A 4 -37.07 28.96 42.68
C ALA A 4 -36.93 27.68 41.86
N PHE A 5 -36.64 27.81 40.55
CA PHE A 5 -36.22 26.71 39.69
C PHE A 5 -34.71 26.49 39.86
N THR A 6 -34.35 25.31 40.32
CA THR A 6 -32.96 24.88 40.47
C THR A 6 -32.47 24.40 39.09
N ALA A 7 -31.46 25.07 38.55
CA ALA A 7 -30.81 24.64 37.29
C ALA A 7 -29.99 23.38 37.53
N GLY A 8 -30.43 22.29 36.90
CA GLY A 8 -29.67 21.04 36.85
C GLY A 8 -28.40 21.21 36.05
N LYS A 9 -27.26 20.98 36.68
CA LYS A 9 -25.96 20.88 35.99
C LYS A 9 -25.96 19.67 35.06
N LEU A 10 -25.96 19.93 33.77
CA LEU A 10 -25.71 18.90 32.74
C LEU A 10 -24.24 18.47 32.83
N LEU A 11 -23.99 17.29 33.39
CA LEU A 11 -22.65 16.70 33.46
C LEU A 11 -22.33 16.15 32.06
N ILE A 12 -21.61 16.94 31.26
CA ILE A 12 -21.05 16.47 30.00
C ILE A 12 -19.89 15.53 30.38
N LEU A 13 -20.18 14.22 30.34
CA LEU A 13 -19.14 13.19 30.36
C LEU A 13 -18.29 13.36 29.10
N ASN A 14 -17.15 13.99 29.25
CA ASN A 14 -16.07 13.97 28.27
C ASN A 14 -15.53 12.53 28.25
N ILE A 15 -16.16 11.65 27.46
CA ILE A 15 -15.59 10.35 27.13
C ILE A 15 -14.38 10.67 26.25
N GLY A 16 -13.21 10.79 26.87
CA GLY A 16 -11.94 10.90 26.17
C GLY A 16 -11.85 9.73 25.20
N LEU A 17 -11.98 10.02 23.90
CA LEU A 17 -11.57 9.07 22.86
C LEU A 17 -10.12 8.71 23.16
N CYS A 18 -9.93 7.53 23.75
CA CYS A 18 -8.62 6.92 23.87
C CYS A 18 -8.11 6.76 22.41
N LYS A 19 -7.23 7.69 21.96
CA LYS A 19 -6.59 7.56 20.66
C LYS A 19 -5.85 6.24 20.68
N MET A 20 -6.35 5.24 19.96
CA MET A 20 -5.64 3.96 19.81
C MET A 20 -4.24 4.27 19.27
N LYS A 21 -3.23 3.97 20.06
CA LYS A 21 -1.84 4.16 19.67
C LYS A 21 -1.42 2.88 18.94
N PHE A 22 -1.36 2.93 17.63
CA PHE A 22 -0.85 1.82 16.84
C PHE A 22 0.68 1.74 16.94
N SER A 23 1.20 0.52 16.99
CA SER A 23 2.65 0.26 17.09
C SER A 23 3.36 0.34 15.74
N LYS A 24 2.62 0.13 14.63
CA LYS A 24 3.06 0.29 13.25
C LYS A 24 1.96 0.92 12.42
N HIS A 25 2.36 1.68 11.41
CA HIS A 25 1.48 2.28 10.41
C HIS A 25 1.92 1.79 9.03
N ILE A 26 1.23 0.79 8.51
CA ILE A 26 1.64 0.07 7.30
C ILE A 26 0.83 0.56 6.12
N LEU A 27 1.50 1.10 5.11
CA LEU A 27 0.90 1.44 3.82
C LEU A 27 0.92 0.19 2.93
N ILE A 28 -0.25 -0.23 2.45
CA ILE A 28 -0.39 -1.29 1.45
C ILE A 28 -0.91 -0.64 0.18
N THR A 29 -0.13 -0.67 -0.90
CA THR A 29 -0.54 -0.16 -2.21
C THR A 29 -1.14 -1.26 -3.07
N GLY A 30 -2.14 -0.95 -3.89
CA GLY A 30 -2.85 -1.95 -4.69
C GLY A 30 -3.75 -2.87 -3.86
N GLY A 31 -4.17 -2.40 -2.67
CA GLY A 31 -4.88 -3.22 -1.71
C GLY A 31 -6.37 -3.48 -2.05
N ALA A 32 -6.94 -2.84 -3.07
CA ALA A 32 -8.28 -3.15 -3.58
C ALA A 32 -8.25 -4.20 -4.71
N GLY A 33 -7.07 -4.59 -5.20
CA GLY A 33 -6.87 -5.63 -6.19
C GLY A 33 -7.03 -7.05 -5.62
N PHE A 34 -6.89 -8.06 -6.48
CA PHE A 34 -7.11 -9.46 -6.09
C PHE A 34 -6.18 -9.90 -4.95
N ILE A 35 -4.87 -9.85 -5.14
CA ILE A 35 -3.89 -10.27 -4.12
C ILE A 35 -3.92 -9.29 -2.94
N GLY A 36 -3.92 -7.98 -3.22
CA GLY A 36 -3.86 -6.93 -2.21
C GLY A 36 -5.01 -6.98 -1.22
N SER A 37 -6.24 -7.26 -1.67
CA SER A 37 -7.41 -7.35 -0.78
C SER A 37 -7.31 -8.51 0.23
N HIS A 38 -6.74 -9.63 -0.18
CA HIS A 38 -6.46 -10.75 0.72
C HIS A 38 -5.42 -10.38 1.78
N LEU A 39 -4.36 -9.67 1.37
CA LEU A 39 -3.34 -9.18 2.30
C LEU A 39 -3.93 -8.17 3.29
N VAL A 40 -4.66 -7.15 2.80
CA VAL A 40 -5.29 -6.13 3.65
C VAL A 40 -6.18 -6.79 4.70
N ARG A 41 -7.10 -7.69 4.31
CA ARG A 41 -7.98 -8.39 5.25
C ARG A 41 -7.20 -9.20 6.30
N ARG A 42 -6.15 -9.89 5.86
CA ARG A 42 -5.27 -10.66 6.77
C ARG A 42 -4.57 -9.74 7.76
N MET A 43 -4.01 -8.61 7.30
CA MET A 43 -3.29 -7.66 8.15
C MET A 43 -4.24 -7.00 9.15
N VAL A 44 -5.40 -6.53 8.71
CA VAL A 44 -6.41 -5.89 9.58
C VAL A 44 -6.87 -6.83 10.69
N ARG A 45 -7.14 -8.10 10.37
CA ARG A 45 -7.65 -9.08 11.34
C ARG A 45 -6.60 -9.61 12.31
N ASN A 46 -5.40 -9.88 11.81
CA ASN A 46 -4.37 -10.56 12.59
C ASN A 46 -3.48 -9.60 13.38
N TYR A 47 -3.45 -8.32 13.01
CA TYR A 47 -2.59 -7.31 13.64
C TYR A 47 -3.39 -6.08 14.10
N PRO A 48 -4.28 -6.22 15.11
CA PRO A 48 -5.15 -5.11 15.54
C PRO A 48 -4.37 -3.93 16.14
N SER A 49 -3.11 -4.13 16.54
CA SER A 49 -2.20 -3.09 17.00
C SER A 49 -1.49 -2.33 15.88
N TYR A 50 -1.72 -2.67 14.60
CA TYR A 50 -1.17 -1.97 13.44
C TYR A 50 -2.28 -1.16 12.76
N LEU A 51 -1.98 0.07 12.34
CA LEU A 51 -2.82 0.81 11.41
C LEU A 51 -2.52 0.32 9.99
N ILE A 52 -3.52 -0.13 9.28
CA ILE A 52 -3.41 -0.55 7.87
C ILE A 52 -4.01 0.55 7.00
N VAL A 53 -3.17 1.21 6.24
CA VAL A 53 -3.56 2.23 5.27
C VAL A 53 -3.50 1.60 3.88
N ASN A 54 -4.65 1.42 3.25
CA ASN A 54 -4.78 0.86 1.91
C ASN A 54 -4.84 2.00 0.89
N LEU A 55 -3.85 2.08 0.01
CA LEU A 55 -3.81 3.01 -1.11
C LEU A 55 -4.12 2.27 -2.40
N ASP A 56 -5.14 2.73 -3.12
CA ASP A 56 -5.49 2.19 -4.43
C ASP A 56 -6.06 3.29 -5.33
N LYS A 57 -5.69 3.27 -6.60
CA LYS A 57 -6.19 4.21 -7.61
C LYS A 57 -7.62 3.85 -8.06
N LEU A 58 -8.05 2.60 -7.82
CA LEU A 58 -9.31 2.02 -8.27
C LEU A 58 -9.43 2.04 -9.81
N THR A 59 -8.46 1.41 -10.46
CA THR A 59 -8.53 1.10 -11.90
C THR A 59 -9.45 -0.11 -12.14
N TYR A 60 -9.42 -0.68 -13.32
CA TYR A 60 -10.22 -1.86 -13.68
C TYR A 60 -10.04 -3.07 -12.75
N ALA A 61 -8.89 -3.20 -12.08
CA ALA A 61 -8.57 -4.31 -11.19
C ALA A 61 -8.90 -4.05 -9.72
N GLY A 62 -9.18 -2.79 -9.35
CA GLY A 62 -9.48 -2.39 -7.97
C GLY A 62 -10.97 -2.41 -7.67
N ASN A 63 -11.39 -3.19 -6.66
CA ASN A 63 -12.78 -3.24 -6.21
C ASN A 63 -12.85 -3.22 -4.68
N LEU A 64 -13.46 -2.19 -4.09
CA LEU A 64 -13.63 -2.03 -2.65
C LEU A 64 -14.58 -3.05 -2.03
N GLU A 65 -15.49 -3.65 -2.80
CA GLU A 65 -16.35 -4.74 -2.32
C GLU A 65 -15.53 -5.93 -1.77
N ASN A 66 -14.32 -6.12 -2.28
CA ASN A 66 -13.39 -7.13 -1.76
C ASN A 66 -12.97 -6.88 -0.30
N LEU A 67 -13.23 -5.69 0.24
CA LEU A 67 -12.82 -5.23 1.56
C LEU A 67 -14.00 -4.86 2.46
N SER A 68 -15.25 -5.13 2.03
CA SER A 68 -16.48 -4.76 2.75
C SER A 68 -16.49 -5.31 4.18
N ASP A 69 -15.90 -6.48 4.40
CA ASP A 69 -15.83 -7.18 5.69
C ASP A 69 -14.81 -6.58 6.68
N VAL A 70 -13.98 -5.65 6.25
CA VAL A 70 -13.00 -4.93 7.08
C VAL A 70 -13.10 -3.41 6.94
N ALA A 71 -14.04 -2.90 6.16
CA ALA A 71 -14.17 -1.48 5.85
C ALA A 71 -14.33 -0.59 7.10
N ASP A 72 -15.07 -1.08 8.09
CA ASP A 72 -15.36 -0.37 9.35
C ASP A 72 -14.38 -0.73 10.49
N ALA A 73 -13.33 -1.51 10.20
CA ALA A 73 -12.37 -1.89 11.22
C ALA A 73 -11.62 -0.66 11.77
N PRO A 74 -11.46 -0.55 13.11
CA PRO A 74 -10.86 0.64 13.73
C PRO A 74 -9.41 0.89 13.30
N ASN A 75 -8.71 -0.16 12.87
CA ASN A 75 -7.32 -0.13 12.41
C ASN A 75 -7.17 -0.15 10.86
N TYR A 76 -8.25 0.11 10.11
CA TYR A 76 -8.22 0.21 8.64
C TYR A 76 -8.50 1.64 8.18
N ARG A 77 -7.79 2.07 7.14
CA ARG A 77 -8.05 3.33 6.41
C ARG A 77 -7.87 3.10 4.92
N PHE A 78 -8.73 3.73 4.12
CA PHE A 78 -8.63 3.72 2.66
C PHE A 78 -8.23 5.11 2.15
N GLU A 79 -7.26 5.17 1.25
CA GLU A 79 -6.84 6.35 0.52
C GLU A 79 -6.92 6.09 -0.99
N LYS A 80 -7.80 6.83 -1.67
CA LYS A 80 -7.86 6.79 -3.12
C LYS A 80 -6.79 7.70 -3.70
N ALA A 81 -5.70 7.13 -4.20
CA ALA A 81 -4.60 7.89 -4.78
C ALA A 81 -3.85 7.09 -5.84
N ASP A 82 -3.12 7.80 -6.69
CA ASP A 82 -2.21 7.23 -7.69
C ASP A 82 -0.77 7.28 -7.14
N ILE A 83 -0.03 6.19 -7.21
CA ILE A 83 1.40 6.17 -6.86
C ILE A 83 2.25 7.03 -7.81
N CYS A 84 1.70 7.39 -8.97
CA CYS A 84 2.32 8.36 -9.89
C CYS A 84 2.14 9.83 -9.45
N ASP A 85 1.42 10.11 -8.36
CA ASP A 85 1.25 11.45 -7.79
C ASP A 85 2.12 11.63 -6.53
N PRO A 86 3.30 12.27 -6.64
CA PRO A 86 4.19 12.49 -5.51
C PRO A 86 3.58 13.36 -4.40
N ALA A 87 2.70 14.31 -4.76
CA ALA A 87 2.08 15.19 -3.78
C ALA A 87 1.07 14.44 -2.91
N ALA A 88 0.25 13.57 -3.54
CA ALA A 88 -0.66 12.69 -2.83
C ALA A 88 0.09 11.70 -1.90
N LEU A 89 1.17 11.10 -2.38
CA LEU A 89 2.00 10.21 -1.56
C LEU A 89 2.57 10.94 -0.34
N LYS A 90 3.17 12.12 -0.52
CA LYS A 90 3.69 12.92 0.58
C LYS A 90 2.61 13.19 1.62
N ALA A 91 1.42 13.64 1.20
CA ALA A 91 0.30 13.94 2.10
C ALA A 91 -0.15 12.69 2.88
N ILE A 92 -0.18 11.51 2.24
CA ILE A 92 -0.56 10.24 2.88
C ILE A 92 0.48 9.82 3.93
N PHE A 93 1.78 9.89 3.61
CA PHE A 93 2.84 9.60 4.56
C PHE A 93 2.80 10.50 5.80
N GLU A 94 2.62 11.81 5.59
CA GLU A 94 2.48 12.79 6.69
C GLU A 94 1.21 12.57 7.51
N LYS A 95 0.05 12.38 6.85
CA LYS A 95 -1.26 12.21 7.50
C LYS A 95 -1.31 10.98 8.41
N HIS A 96 -0.72 9.89 7.95
CA HIS A 96 -0.80 8.61 8.65
C HIS A 96 0.48 8.21 9.37
N HIS A 97 1.55 9.01 9.29
CA HIS A 97 2.86 8.70 9.90
C HIS A 97 3.34 7.29 9.52
N ILE A 98 3.38 7.01 8.20
CA ILE A 98 3.69 5.69 7.66
C ILE A 98 5.07 5.22 8.12
N THR A 99 5.12 4.03 8.73
CA THR A 99 6.34 3.40 9.23
C THR A 99 6.85 2.27 8.33
N ASP A 100 5.97 1.59 7.61
CA ASP A 100 6.31 0.45 6.76
C ASP A 100 5.47 0.50 5.48
N VAL A 101 5.98 -0.03 4.39
CA VAL A 101 5.31 -0.12 3.09
C VAL A 101 5.29 -1.56 2.61
N ILE A 102 4.14 -2.03 2.11
CA ILE A 102 4.02 -3.25 1.31
C ILE A 102 3.46 -2.85 -0.05
N HIS A 103 4.31 -2.91 -1.07
CA HIS A 103 4.02 -2.38 -2.39
C HIS A 103 3.58 -3.48 -3.35
N LEU A 104 2.25 -3.50 -3.68
CA LEU A 104 1.66 -4.42 -4.64
C LEU A 104 1.02 -3.71 -5.85
N ALA A 105 0.84 -2.37 -5.79
CA ALA A 105 0.27 -1.64 -6.92
C ALA A 105 1.16 -1.79 -8.15
N ALA A 106 0.59 -2.29 -9.23
CA ALA A 106 1.26 -2.47 -10.50
C ALA A 106 0.26 -2.65 -11.64
N GLU A 107 0.63 -2.27 -12.85
CA GLU A 107 0.05 -2.84 -14.06
C GLU A 107 0.68 -4.22 -14.28
N SER A 108 -0.17 -5.27 -14.49
CA SER A 108 0.29 -6.68 -14.45
C SER A 108 -0.11 -7.54 -15.66
N HIS A 109 -0.87 -7.00 -16.61
CA HIS A 109 -1.34 -7.75 -17.77
C HIS A 109 -0.29 -7.76 -18.90
N VAL A 110 0.31 -8.93 -19.18
CA VAL A 110 1.38 -9.07 -20.20
C VAL A 110 0.92 -8.59 -21.57
N ASP A 111 -0.23 -9.06 -22.08
CA ASP A 111 -0.72 -8.67 -23.41
C ASP A 111 -0.93 -7.16 -23.52
N ARG A 112 -1.53 -6.54 -22.51
CA ARG A 112 -1.68 -5.07 -22.45
C ARG A 112 -0.34 -4.35 -22.42
N SER A 113 0.69 -4.94 -21.84
CA SER A 113 2.03 -4.34 -21.82
C SER A 113 2.66 -4.28 -23.21
N ILE A 114 2.33 -5.23 -24.09
CA ILE A 114 2.78 -5.26 -25.48
C ILE A 114 2.09 -4.15 -26.30
N GLU A 115 0.79 -3.95 -26.08
CA GLU A 115 -0.01 -2.95 -26.77
C GLU A 115 0.31 -1.51 -26.29
N GLY A 116 0.52 -1.33 -24.99
CA GLY A 116 0.74 -0.01 -24.37
C GLY A 116 1.82 0.00 -23.28
N PRO A 117 3.12 -0.16 -23.61
CA PRO A 117 4.18 -0.32 -22.62
C PRO A 117 4.40 0.90 -21.70
N MET A 118 4.04 2.10 -22.16
CA MET A 118 4.28 3.32 -21.38
C MET A 118 3.49 3.35 -20.08
N GLU A 119 2.28 2.79 -20.02
CA GLU A 119 1.51 2.72 -18.78
C GLU A 119 2.21 1.85 -17.72
N PHE A 120 2.88 0.79 -18.16
CA PHE A 120 3.70 -0.08 -17.31
C PHE A 120 4.97 0.63 -16.81
N VAL A 121 5.62 1.41 -17.66
CA VAL A 121 6.76 2.24 -17.23
C VAL A 121 6.32 3.27 -16.20
N LEU A 122 5.24 3.99 -16.45
CA LEU A 122 4.75 5.01 -15.54
C LEU A 122 4.32 4.39 -14.19
N THR A 123 3.49 3.36 -14.20
CA THR A 123 2.98 2.77 -12.96
C THR A 123 4.07 1.98 -12.23
N ASN A 124 4.72 1.03 -12.91
CA ASN A 124 5.60 0.08 -12.23
C ASN A 124 6.99 0.66 -11.92
N VAL A 125 7.49 1.58 -12.76
CA VAL A 125 8.82 2.16 -12.53
C VAL A 125 8.70 3.52 -11.85
N VAL A 126 8.06 4.50 -12.50
CA VAL A 126 7.97 5.86 -11.95
C VAL A 126 7.17 5.88 -10.65
N GLY A 127 6.04 5.17 -10.58
CA GLY A 127 5.24 5.04 -9.36
C GLY A 127 6.01 4.41 -8.21
N THR A 128 6.82 3.37 -8.48
CA THR A 128 7.70 2.77 -7.47
C THR A 128 8.76 3.75 -6.98
N VAL A 129 9.40 4.48 -7.88
CA VAL A 129 10.41 5.51 -7.53
C VAL A 129 9.78 6.62 -6.68
N ASN A 130 8.60 7.12 -7.04
CA ASN A 130 7.89 8.12 -6.24
C ASN A 130 7.59 7.62 -4.82
N LEU A 131 7.18 6.36 -4.70
CA LEU A 131 6.88 5.75 -3.40
C LEU A 131 8.15 5.59 -2.55
N LEU A 132 9.28 5.19 -3.16
CA LEU A 132 10.59 5.13 -2.50
C LEU A 132 11.05 6.52 -2.03
N GLU A 133 10.88 7.56 -2.86
CA GLU A 133 11.22 8.95 -2.49
C GLU A 133 10.34 9.46 -1.33
N ALA A 134 9.04 9.15 -1.34
CA ALA A 134 8.15 9.51 -0.24
C ALA A 134 8.56 8.81 1.07
N ALA A 135 8.91 7.52 1.00
CA ALA A 135 9.40 6.75 2.14
C ALA A 135 10.74 7.32 2.66
N ARG A 136 11.69 7.56 1.77
CA ARG A 136 12.99 8.15 2.11
C ARG A 136 12.86 9.51 2.80
N ALA A 137 11.97 10.36 2.28
CA ALA A 137 11.72 11.68 2.86
C ALA A 137 11.05 11.61 4.24
N ALA A 138 10.12 10.65 4.43
CA ALA A 138 9.43 10.47 5.70
C ALA A 138 10.29 9.84 6.78
N TRP A 139 11.12 8.88 6.43
CA TRP A 139 11.94 8.10 7.38
C TRP A 139 13.30 8.72 7.69
N GLN A 140 13.79 9.66 6.89
CA GLN A 140 15.02 10.43 7.12
C GLN A 140 16.23 9.59 7.58
N ASN A 141 16.38 8.38 7.04
CA ASN A 141 17.41 7.40 7.40
C ASN A 141 17.28 6.80 8.83
N GLU A 142 16.14 6.93 9.48
CA GLU A 142 15.85 6.22 10.73
C GLU A 142 15.80 4.71 10.48
N ALA A 143 16.34 3.93 11.42
CA ALA A 143 16.32 2.48 11.35
C ALA A 143 14.96 1.92 11.79
N GLY A 144 14.62 0.70 11.35
CA GLY A 144 13.44 -0.04 11.81
C GLY A 144 12.23 0.05 10.87
N HIS A 145 12.35 0.77 9.75
CA HIS A 145 11.35 0.82 8.69
C HIS A 145 11.56 -0.29 7.66
N VAL A 146 10.48 -0.75 7.03
CA VAL A 146 10.52 -1.80 6.01
C VAL A 146 9.80 -1.34 4.75
N PHE A 147 10.48 -1.39 3.62
CA PHE A 147 9.87 -1.30 2.30
C PHE A 147 9.87 -2.68 1.65
N HIS A 148 8.71 -3.35 1.65
CA HIS A 148 8.53 -4.66 1.05
C HIS A 148 7.94 -4.51 -0.36
N HIS A 149 8.73 -4.82 -1.39
CA HIS A 149 8.31 -4.78 -2.78
C HIS A 149 7.91 -6.16 -3.27
N VAL A 150 6.72 -6.29 -3.84
CA VAL A 150 6.24 -7.53 -4.43
C VAL A 150 6.59 -7.53 -5.92
N SER A 151 7.47 -8.42 -6.33
CA SER A 151 7.89 -8.61 -7.71
C SER A 151 7.15 -9.79 -8.38
N THR A 152 7.74 -10.35 -9.41
CA THR A 152 7.24 -11.50 -10.17
C THR A 152 8.40 -12.41 -10.58
N ASP A 153 8.15 -13.69 -10.74
CA ASP A 153 9.11 -14.64 -11.29
C ASP A 153 9.42 -14.41 -12.77
N GLU A 154 8.53 -13.72 -13.50
CA GLU A 154 8.76 -13.37 -14.90
C GLU A 154 10.00 -12.46 -15.12
N VAL A 155 10.54 -11.84 -14.06
CA VAL A 155 11.80 -11.09 -14.16
C VAL A 155 13.00 -12.00 -14.50
N TYR A 156 12.87 -13.30 -14.26
CA TYR A 156 13.89 -14.32 -14.54
C TYR A 156 13.77 -14.95 -15.93
N GLY A 157 12.72 -14.59 -16.68
CA GLY A 157 12.50 -15.11 -18.04
C GLY A 157 11.67 -16.38 -18.08
N SER A 158 12.10 -17.36 -18.86
CA SER A 158 11.36 -18.61 -19.05
C SER A 158 12.20 -19.80 -18.59
N LEU A 159 11.59 -20.68 -17.82
CA LEU A 159 12.15 -22.01 -17.54
C LEU A 159 11.99 -22.92 -18.76
N GLY A 160 12.92 -23.88 -18.93
CA GLY A 160 12.72 -25.01 -19.82
C GLY A 160 11.70 -26.01 -19.26
N GLU A 161 11.79 -27.28 -19.72
CA GLU A 161 10.89 -28.32 -19.22
C GLU A 161 11.14 -28.72 -17.77
N GLU A 162 12.32 -28.41 -17.24
CA GLU A 162 12.73 -28.75 -15.88
C GLU A 162 13.45 -27.57 -15.21
N GLY A 163 13.45 -27.55 -13.89
CA GLY A 163 14.17 -26.59 -13.07
C GLY A 163 13.27 -25.67 -12.27
N LEU A 164 13.90 -24.76 -11.52
CA LEU A 164 13.26 -23.74 -10.69
C LEU A 164 14.07 -22.44 -10.77
N PHE A 165 13.39 -21.31 -10.70
CA PHE A 165 14.04 -20.04 -10.41
C PHE A 165 14.52 -20.02 -8.96
N THR A 166 15.67 -19.42 -8.72
CA THR A 166 16.26 -19.22 -7.41
C THR A 166 16.69 -17.75 -7.26
N GLU A 167 17.06 -17.34 -6.08
CA GLU A 167 17.60 -16.01 -5.81
C GLU A 167 18.92 -15.71 -6.55
N GLN A 168 19.57 -16.75 -7.10
CA GLN A 168 20.80 -16.65 -7.91
C GLN A 168 20.53 -16.59 -9.41
N THR A 169 19.28 -16.79 -9.83
CA THR A 169 18.92 -16.73 -11.25
C THR A 169 19.10 -15.32 -11.78
N ALA A 170 19.79 -15.17 -12.90
CA ALA A 170 19.96 -13.88 -13.55
C ALA A 170 18.63 -13.37 -14.11
N TYR A 171 18.44 -12.05 -14.10
CA TYR A 171 17.27 -11.42 -14.72
C TYR A 171 17.34 -11.53 -16.24
N ASP A 172 16.26 -12.00 -16.84
CA ASP A 172 16.06 -12.15 -18.29
C ASP A 172 14.61 -11.84 -18.69
N PRO A 173 14.07 -10.64 -18.38
CA PRO A 173 12.68 -10.32 -18.65
C PRO A 173 12.35 -10.36 -20.14
N ARG A 174 11.22 -10.98 -20.51
CA ARG A 174 10.84 -11.24 -21.90
C ARG A 174 9.57 -10.50 -22.35
N SER A 175 9.01 -9.62 -21.52
CA SER A 175 7.85 -8.78 -21.86
C SER A 175 8.06 -7.35 -21.33
N PRO A 176 7.35 -6.34 -21.86
CA PRO A 176 7.39 -5.00 -21.28
C PRO A 176 6.93 -4.97 -19.80
N TYR A 177 5.96 -5.82 -19.42
CA TYR A 177 5.59 -6.01 -18.02
C TYR A 177 6.76 -6.49 -17.19
N SER A 178 7.37 -7.64 -17.54
CA SER A 178 8.47 -8.18 -16.75
C SER A 178 9.69 -7.27 -16.74
N ALA A 179 9.97 -6.56 -17.85
CA ALA A 179 11.02 -5.55 -17.91
C ALA A 179 10.75 -4.37 -16.95
N SER A 180 9.50 -3.90 -16.86
CA SER A 180 9.12 -2.84 -15.92
C SER A 180 9.26 -3.29 -14.46
N LYS A 181 8.91 -4.55 -14.15
CA LYS A 181 9.07 -5.13 -12.81
C LYS A 181 10.54 -5.34 -12.45
N ALA A 182 11.35 -5.86 -13.37
CA ALA A 182 12.81 -5.97 -13.18
C ALA A 182 13.45 -4.60 -12.93
N SER A 183 13.00 -3.56 -13.66
CA SER A 183 13.46 -2.19 -13.45
C SER A 183 13.12 -1.68 -12.05
N SER A 184 11.87 -1.88 -11.58
CA SER A 184 11.48 -1.48 -10.22
C SER A 184 12.25 -2.24 -9.14
N ASP A 185 12.53 -3.54 -9.33
CA ASP A 185 13.36 -4.32 -8.41
C ASP A 185 14.78 -3.73 -8.27
N HIS A 186 15.37 -3.27 -9.38
CA HIS A 186 16.67 -2.60 -9.35
C HIS A 186 16.64 -1.29 -8.58
N PHE A 187 15.60 -0.45 -8.75
CA PHE A 187 15.45 0.78 -7.95
C PHE A 187 15.27 0.50 -6.46
N VAL A 188 14.50 -0.53 -6.10
CA VAL A 188 14.30 -0.91 -4.69
C VAL A 188 15.59 -1.41 -4.04
N ARG A 189 16.47 -2.05 -4.83
CA ARG A 189 17.76 -2.57 -4.33
C ARG A 189 18.85 -1.49 -4.25
N ALA A 190 18.79 -0.45 -5.09
CA ALA A 190 19.75 0.65 -5.12
C ALA A 190 19.55 1.63 -3.97
#